data_03f5e216b3a976c699f0337ddcebcded
#
_entry.id   03f5e216b3a976c699f0337ddcebcded
#
_cell.length_a   1.000
_cell.length_b   1.000
_cell.length_c   1.000
_cell.angle_alpha   90.00
_cell.angle_beta   90.00
_cell.angle_gamma   90.00
#
_symmetry.space_group_name_H-M   'P 1'
#
loop_
_entity.id
_entity.type
_entity.pdbx_description
1 polymer ?
#
loop_
_entity_poly.entity_id
_entity_poly.type
_entity_poly.pdbx_seq_one_letter_code
_entity_poly.pdbx_strand_id
1 'polypeptide(L)'
;ACRKRIESYRSKGMFQPPALQDSLMQPGNAGGSNWGGIAFDPRRQLAIANTLNLPFVVALVPREQLQAQRDSGDYDDFDFSSQSGTPYGMRRTSFTSTLGIPCVKPPWGQLTAVDMTRGTIKWQIPLGVTPFIPLNLGMPGLGGPIVTAGGLVFIAASFDDRLRAFDTDSGT
;
A
#
# COMPACT_ATOMS: atom_id res chain seq x y z
N ALA A 1 -17.89 3.35 -11.78
CA ALA A 1 -17.77 2.19 -10.90
C ALA A 1 -17.20 2.58 -9.53
N CYS A 2 -15.94 3.03 -9.37
CA CYS A 2 -15.32 3.35 -8.07
C CYS A 2 -16.14 4.36 -7.25
N ARG A 3 -16.58 5.48 -7.84
CA ARG A 3 -17.31 6.54 -7.12
C ARG A 3 -18.56 6.03 -6.40
N LYS A 4 -19.40 5.25 -7.08
CA LYS A 4 -20.63 4.70 -6.45
C LYS A 4 -20.31 3.74 -5.29
N ARG A 5 -19.22 2.97 -5.42
CA ARG A 5 -18.80 2.03 -4.37
C ARG A 5 -18.23 2.76 -3.15
N ILE A 6 -17.47 3.85 -3.34
CA ILE A 6 -16.98 4.67 -2.22
C ILE A 6 -18.13 5.21 -1.36
N GLU A 7 -19.21 5.65 -2.00
CA GLU A 7 -20.39 6.22 -1.32
C GLU A 7 -21.13 5.20 -0.45
N SER A 8 -20.98 3.89 -0.73
CA SER A 8 -21.60 2.81 0.06
C SER A 8 -20.75 2.37 1.26
N TYR A 9 -19.48 2.74 1.31
CA TYR A 9 -18.57 2.34 2.38
C TYR A 9 -18.54 3.35 3.52
N ARG A 10 -18.26 2.84 4.73
CA ARG A 10 -17.96 3.74 5.85
C ARG A 10 -16.59 4.38 5.63
N SER A 11 -16.56 5.71 5.64
CA SER A 11 -15.32 6.51 5.51
C SER A 11 -15.50 7.84 6.25
N LYS A 12 -15.42 7.82 7.58
CA LYS A 12 -15.69 8.99 8.44
C LYS A 12 -14.42 9.63 9.00
N GLY A 13 -13.26 9.25 8.55
CA GLY A 13 -11.99 9.83 9.00
C GLY A 13 -10.87 8.81 9.13
N MET A 14 -9.66 9.30 9.37
CA MET A 14 -8.41 8.53 9.36
C MET A 14 -8.37 7.40 10.41
N PHE A 15 -8.96 7.62 11.57
CA PHE A 15 -8.95 6.66 12.69
C PHE A 15 -10.25 5.89 12.85
N GLN A 16 -11.06 5.82 11.78
CA GLN A 16 -12.30 5.06 11.83
C GLN A 16 -12.00 3.56 11.96
N PRO A 17 -12.47 2.88 13.03
CA PRO A 17 -12.27 1.44 13.17
C PRO A 17 -13.12 0.67 12.14
N PRO A 18 -12.70 -0.54 11.74
CA PRO A 18 -13.54 -1.47 11.01
C PRO A 18 -14.85 -1.77 11.77
N ALA A 19 -15.89 -2.11 11.03
CA ALA A 19 -17.19 -2.45 11.57
C ALA A 19 -17.80 -3.64 10.81
N LEU A 20 -19.02 -4.05 11.17
CA LEU A 20 -19.76 -5.06 10.43
C LEU A 20 -20.11 -4.58 9.00
N GLN A 21 -20.34 -3.29 8.83
CA GLN A 21 -20.46 -2.67 7.52
C GLN A 21 -19.06 -2.45 6.92
N ASP A 22 -18.95 -2.68 5.62
CA ASP A 22 -17.72 -2.43 4.86
C ASP A 22 -17.17 -1.02 5.10
N SER A 23 -15.91 -0.96 5.47
CA SER A 23 -15.20 0.29 5.79
C SER A 23 -14.05 0.48 4.82
N LEU A 24 -13.94 1.68 4.23
CA LEU A 24 -12.80 2.04 3.39
C LEU A 24 -11.63 2.47 4.28
N MET A 25 -10.49 1.84 4.08
CA MET A 25 -9.23 2.14 4.75
C MET A 25 -8.21 2.63 3.72
N GLN A 26 -7.68 3.85 3.92
CA GLN A 26 -6.69 4.45 3.03
C GLN A 26 -5.65 5.26 3.85
N PRO A 27 -4.35 4.93 3.71
CA PRO A 27 -3.87 3.70 3.07
C PRO A 27 -4.41 2.47 3.78
N GLY A 28 -4.47 1.35 3.07
CA GLY A 28 -4.92 0.08 3.62
C GLY A 28 -3.93 -0.49 4.63
N ASN A 29 -4.23 -1.64 5.19
CA ASN A 29 -3.40 -2.30 6.20
C ASN A 29 -2.03 -2.80 5.69
N ALA A 30 -1.80 -2.80 4.40
CA ALA A 30 -0.48 -2.99 3.80
C ALA A 30 0.21 -1.65 3.46
N GLY A 31 -0.46 -0.54 3.67
CA GLY A 31 -0.09 0.77 3.13
C GLY A 31 0.72 1.66 4.04
N GLY A 32 1.23 2.73 3.43
CA GLY A 32 2.26 3.58 3.98
C GLY A 32 3.63 2.92 3.83
N SER A 33 4.51 3.04 4.81
CA SER A 33 5.74 2.25 4.91
C SER A 33 5.43 0.89 5.56
N ASN A 34 6.15 -0.15 5.14
CA ASN A 34 5.94 -1.51 5.63
C ASN A 34 7.21 -2.04 6.33
N TRP A 35 7.20 -3.34 6.68
CA TRP A 35 8.29 -4.03 7.39
C TRP A 35 9.67 -3.90 6.74
N GLY A 36 9.76 -3.60 5.46
CA GLY A 36 11.01 -3.33 4.76
C GLY A 36 11.77 -2.10 5.28
N GLY A 37 11.09 -1.23 6.04
CA GLY A 37 11.70 -0.12 6.76
C GLY A 37 12.20 1.00 5.86
N ILE A 38 13.17 1.74 6.40
CA ILE A 38 13.77 2.95 5.81
C ILE A 38 15.28 2.76 5.75
N ALA A 39 15.92 3.09 4.63
CA ALA A 39 17.37 3.20 4.56
C ALA A 39 17.82 4.62 4.91
N PHE A 40 18.93 4.76 5.61
CA PHE A 40 19.50 6.05 5.98
C PHE A 40 20.91 6.20 5.43
N ASP A 41 21.15 7.29 4.69
CA ASP A 41 22.47 7.70 4.25
C ASP A 41 23.04 8.74 5.23
N PRO A 42 24.00 8.36 6.10
CA PRO A 42 24.54 9.26 7.10
C PRO A 42 25.45 10.35 6.52
N ARG A 43 26.00 10.15 5.32
CA ARG A 43 26.84 11.16 4.65
C ARG A 43 26.02 12.28 4.05
N ARG A 44 24.86 11.92 3.47
CA ARG A 44 23.93 12.85 2.83
C ARG A 44 22.81 13.31 3.75
N GLN A 45 22.70 12.71 4.93
CA GLN A 45 21.58 12.91 5.87
C GLN A 45 20.21 12.70 5.20
N LEU A 46 20.11 11.64 4.40
CA LEU A 46 18.88 11.28 3.69
C LEU A 46 18.25 10.00 4.26
N ALA A 47 16.99 10.09 4.59
CA ALA A 47 16.15 8.91 4.86
C ALA A 47 15.38 8.55 3.58
N ILE A 48 15.48 7.29 3.15
CA ILE A 48 14.86 6.81 1.92
C ILE A 48 13.84 5.73 2.26
N ALA A 49 12.59 5.98 1.90
CA ALA A 49 11.46 5.11 2.21
C ALA A 49 10.72 4.69 0.94
N ASN A 50 10.37 3.39 0.88
CA ASN A 50 9.34 2.89 -0.01
C ASN A 50 7.99 3.04 0.67
N THR A 51 7.04 3.68 -0.01
CA THR A 51 5.67 3.82 0.48
C THR A 51 4.67 3.38 -0.58
N LEU A 52 3.55 2.85 -0.12
CA LEU A 52 2.46 2.47 -1.00
C LEU A 52 1.14 3.12 -0.58
N ASN A 53 0.29 3.40 -1.57
CA ASN A 53 -1.01 4.02 -1.40
C ASN A 53 -2.08 3.13 -2.02
N LEU A 54 -2.33 1.98 -1.39
CA LEU A 54 -3.33 1.03 -1.84
C LEU A 54 -4.51 1.04 -0.87
N PRO A 55 -5.72 1.36 -1.33
CA PRO A 55 -6.91 1.33 -0.48
C PRO A 55 -7.43 -0.08 -0.31
N PHE A 56 -7.98 -0.36 0.86
CA PHE A 56 -8.64 -1.62 1.19
C PHE A 56 -10.07 -1.38 1.66
N VAL A 57 -10.93 -2.36 1.38
CA VAL A 57 -12.23 -2.49 2.01
C VAL A 57 -12.11 -3.58 3.08
N VAL A 58 -12.54 -3.25 4.29
CA VAL A 58 -12.42 -4.13 5.45
C VAL A 58 -13.75 -4.19 6.19
N ALA A 59 -14.17 -5.38 6.59
CA ALA A 59 -15.32 -5.56 7.47
C ALA A 59 -15.04 -6.62 8.55
N LEU A 60 -15.63 -6.39 9.72
CA LEU A 60 -15.74 -7.43 10.75
C LEU A 60 -16.86 -8.40 10.37
N VAL A 61 -16.65 -9.67 10.64
CA VAL A 61 -17.62 -10.71 10.40
C VAL A 61 -17.87 -11.46 11.72
N PRO A 62 -19.12 -11.57 12.20
CA PRO A 62 -19.40 -12.40 13.36
C PRO A 62 -18.82 -13.80 13.17
N ARG A 63 -18.20 -14.33 14.21
CA ARG A 63 -17.46 -15.60 14.12
C ARG A 63 -18.29 -16.75 13.58
N GLU A 64 -19.54 -16.82 13.99
CA GLU A 64 -20.50 -17.85 13.55
C GLU A 64 -20.85 -17.76 12.05
N GLN A 65 -20.63 -16.59 11.43
CA GLN A 65 -20.93 -16.36 10.01
C GLN A 65 -19.68 -16.47 9.13
N LEU A 66 -18.48 -16.52 9.74
CA LEU A 66 -17.21 -16.42 9.01
C LEU A 66 -17.05 -17.51 7.95
N GLN A 67 -17.35 -18.76 8.31
CA GLN A 67 -17.23 -19.90 7.40
C GLN A 67 -18.28 -19.82 6.30
N ALA A 68 -19.53 -19.52 6.64
CA ALA A 68 -20.60 -19.39 5.66
C ALA A 68 -20.32 -18.28 4.64
N GLN A 69 -19.77 -17.13 5.07
CA GLN A 69 -19.39 -16.07 4.14
C GLN A 69 -18.20 -16.46 3.25
N ARG A 70 -17.24 -17.19 3.78
CA ARG A 70 -16.11 -17.71 2.98
C ARG A 70 -16.56 -18.67 1.89
N ASP A 71 -17.55 -19.51 2.18
CA ASP A 71 -18.02 -20.57 1.28
C ASP A 71 -19.12 -20.10 0.33
N SER A 72 -19.65 -18.88 0.50
CA SER A 72 -20.77 -18.36 -0.31
C SER A 72 -20.42 -18.06 -1.76
N GLY A 73 -19.14 -17.84 -2.07
CA GLY A 73 -18.68 -17.32 -3.37
C GLY A 73 -18.92 -15.83 -3.60
N ASP A 74 -19.66 -15.15 -2.72
CA ASP A 74 -19.94 -13.71 -2.85
C ASP A 74 -18.70 -12.84 -2.56
N TYR A 75 -17.67 -13.44 -1.95
CA TYR A 75 -16.48 -12.78 -1.46
C TYR A 75 -15.18 -13.45 -1.93
N ASP A 76 -15.17 -14.02 -3.13
CA ASP A 76 -14.01 -14.75 -3.68
C ASP A 76 -12.74 -13.90 -3.74
N ASP A 77 -12.87 -12.57 -3.99
CA ASP A 77 -11.77 -11.63 -4.00
C ASP A 77 -11.33 -11.15 -2.60
N PHE A 78 -11.91 -11.73 -1.53
CA PHE A 78 -11.62 -11.30 -0.16
C PHE A 78 -10.71 -12.28 0.58
N ASP A 79 -9.73 -11.72 1.29
CA ASP A 79 -8.98 -12.44 2.32
C ASP A 79 -9.79 -12.49 3.60
N PHE A 80 -9.82 -13.67 4.25
CA PHE A 80 -10.46 -13.89 5.53
C PHE A 80 -9.46 -14.19 6.64
N SER A 81 -9.64 -13.55 7.79
CA SER A 81 -8.85 -13.79 9.00
C SER A 81 -9.77 -14.14 10.18
N SER A 82 -9.43 -15.20 10.90
CA SER A 82 -10.25 -15.68 12.03
C SER A 82 -10.16 -14.83 13.28
N GLN A 83 -9.14 -14.02 13.44
CA GLN A 83 -8.88 -13.17 14.62
C GLN A 83 -9.13 -13.94 15.95
N SER A 84 -8.32 -14.95 16.20
CA SER A 84 -8.46 -15.81 17.39
C SER A 84 -8.57 -15.01 18.69
N GLY A 85 -9.42 -15.46 19.61
CA GLY A 85 -9.66 -14.79 20.89
C GLY A 85 -10.68 -13.65 20.86
N THR A 86 -11.27 -13.34 19.70
CA THR A 86 -12.33 -12.32 19.56
C THR A 86 -13.64 -12.93 19.07
N PRO A 87 -14.81 -12.30 19.28
CA PRO A 87 -16.08 -12.79 18.74
C PRO A 87 -16.25 -12.54 17.24
N TYR A 88 -15.22 -11.99 16.58
CA TYR A 88 -15.25 -11.64 15.16
C TYR A 88 -14.11 -12.29 14.40
N GLY A 89 -14.33 -12.53 13.11
CA GLY A 89 -13.31 -12.59 12.10
C GLY A 89 -13.28 -11.29 11.29
N MET A 90 -12.48 -11.26 10.24
CA MET A 90 -12.35 -10.12 9.34
C MET A 90 -12.34 -10.63 7.90
N ARG A 91 -12.96 -9.87 7.00
CA ARG A 91 -12.73 -9.99 5.56
C ARG A 91 -12.14 -8.68 5.03
N ARG A 92 -11.29 -8.77 4.04
CA ARG A 92 -10.67 -7.60 3.39
C ARG A 92 -10.38 -7.87 1.92
N THR A 93 -10.43 -6.82 1.11
CA THR A 93 -9.98 -6.87 -0.28
C THR A 93 -9.37 -5.53 -0.69
N SER A 94 -8.54 -5.55 -1.73
CA SER A 94 -8.06 -4.33 -2.36
C SER A 94 -9.21 -3.60 -3.03
N PHE A 95 -9.33 -2.29 -2.83
CA PHE A 95 -10.36 -1.49 -3.48
C PHE A 95 -9.94 -1.12 -4.90
N THR A 96 -10.29 -1.98 -5.83
CA THR A 96 -9.98 -1.84 -7.26
C THR A 96 -11.24 -1.68 -8.11
N SER A 97 -11.07 -1.16 -9.31
CA SER A 97 -12.09 -1.17 -10.35
C SER A 97 -12.28 -2.59 -10.92
N THR A 98 -13.26 -2.76 -11.81
CA THR A 98 -13.46 -4.01 -12.58
C THR A 98 -12.29 -4.39 -13.49
N LEU A 99 -11.38 -3.45 -13.72
CA LEU A 99 -10.14 -3.68 -14.49
C LEU A 99 -8.93 -3.97 -13.59
N GLY A 100 -9.13 -4.20 -12.28
CA GLY A 100 -8.05 -4.43 -11.32
C GLY A 100 -7.23 -3.19 -10.96
N ILE A 101 -7.60 -2.01 -11.44
CA ILE A 101 -6.88 -0.75 -11.16
C ILE A 101 -7.34 -0.19 -9.82
N PRO A 102 -6.42 0.21 -8.91
CA PRO A 102 -6.79 0.82 -7.63
C PRO A 102 -7.69 2.04 -7.80
N CYS A 103 -8.74 2.12 -6.99
CA CYS A 103 -9.74 3.21 -7.05
C CYS A 103 -9.28 4.49 -6.33
N VAL A 104 -8.00 4.78 -6.36
CA VAL A 104 -7.38 6.00 -5.83
C VAL A 104 -6.43 6.61 -6.86
N LYS A 105 -6.12 7.89 -6.66
CA LYS A 105 -5.17 8.60 -7.51
C LYS A 105 -3.76 8.00 -7.36
N PRO A 106 -3.07 7.69 -8.48
CA PRO A 106 -1.67 7.28 -8.43
C PRO A 106 -0.76 8.46 -7.97
N PRO A 107 0.52 8.21 -7.62
CA PRO A 107 1.21 6.92 -7.69
C PRO A 107 0.78 5.95 -6.58
N TRP A 108 0.74 4.64 -6.92
CA TRP A 108 0.37 3.60 -5.96
C TRP A 108 1.55 3.01 -5.20
N GLY A 109 2.76 3.15 -5.75
CA GLY A 109 4.04 2.91 -5.09
C GLY A 109 4.97 4.08 -5.33
N GLN A 110 5.73 4.46 -4.30
CA GLN A 110 6.64 5.62 -4.35
C GLN A 110 7.93 5.32 -3.64
N LEU A 111 9.04 5.85 -4.17
CA LEU A 111 10.30 5.96 -3.45
C LEU A 111 10.52 7.43 -3.12
N THR A 112 10.77 7.70 -1.85
CA THR A 112 10.89 9.07 -1.34
C THR A 112 12.18 9.24 -0.57
N ALA A 113 12.96 10.26 -0.87
CA ALA A 113 14.09 10.69 -0.05
C ALA A 113 13.72 11.96 0.73
N VAL A 114 13.95 11.90 2.03
CA VAL A 114 13.71 13.01 2.97
C VAL A 114 15.06 13.53 3.46
N ASP A 115 15.27 14.83 3.33
CA ASP A 115 16.41 15.54 3.94
C ASP A 115 16.16 15.67 5.45
N MET A 116 16.91 14.90 6.24
CA MET A 116 16.74 14.83 7.69
C MET A 116 17.26 16.08 8.40
N THR A 117 18.08 16.91 7.73
CA THR A 117 18.55 18.17 8.30
C THR A 117 17.49 19.28 8.21
N ARG A 118 16.65 19.22 7.17
CA ARG A 118 15.62 20.22 6.89
C ARG A 118 14.19 19.72 7.19
N GLY A 119 14.00 18.40 7.32
CA GLY A 119 12.67 17.79 7.47
C GLY A 119 11.81 17.93 6.20
N THR A 120 12.44 18.01 5.01
CA THR A 120 11.73 18.20 3.75
C THR A 120 11.97 17.05 2.78
N ILE A 121 11.02 16.79 1.90
CA ILE A 121 11.21 15.84 0.80
C ILE A 121 12.22 16.43 -0.17
N LYS A 122 13.33 15.73 -0.40
CA LYS A 122 14.34 16.09 -1.38
C LYS A 122 13.91 15.71 -2.79
N TRP A 123 13.44 14.46 -2.95
CA TRP A 123 12.82 13.96 -4.17
C TRP A 123 11.80 12.85 -3.85
N GLN A 124 10.87 12.68 -4.76
CA GLN A 124 9.86 11.62 -4.69
C GLN A 124 9.52 11.18 -6.11
N ILE A 125 9.59 9.89 -6.35
CA ILE A 125 9.34 9.29 -7.66
C ILE A 125 8.36 8.14 -7.55
N PRO A 126 7.53 7.88 -8.58
CA PRO A 126 6.79 6.63 -8.67
C PRO A 126 7.75 5.44 -8.74
N LEU A 127 7.51 4.42 -7.93
CA LEU A 127 8.29 3.19 -7.91
C LEU A 127 7.53 2.06 -8.59
N GLY A 128 8.15 1.44 -9.57
CA GLY A 128 7.56 0.32 -10.31
C GLY A 128 6.77 0.74 -11.55
N VAL A 129 6.59 -0.20 -12.46
CA VAL A 129 5.90 -0.04 -13.73
C VAL A 129 4.59 -0.81 -13.72
N THR A 130 3.50 -0.14 -14.02
CA THR A 130 2.20 -0.79 -14.16
C THR A 130 2.17 -1.55 -15.49
N PRO A 131 1.93 -2.87 -15.49
CA PRO A 131 1.85 -3.65 -16.72
C PRO A 131 0.80 -3.08 -17.69
N PHE A 132 1.11 -3.10 -18.98
CA PHE A 132 0.22 -2.69 -20.07
C PHE A 132 -0.23 -1.22 -20.06
N ILE A 133 0.21 -0.42 -19.10
CA ILE A 133 -0.11 1.02 -19.04
C ILE A 133 1.19 1.81 -19.25
N PRO A 134 1.37 2.55 -20.35
CA PRO A 134 2.60 3.29 -20.63
C PRO A 134 2.71 4.60 -19.81
N LEU A 135 2.26 4.56 -18.57
CA LEU A 135 2.30 5.67 -17.62
C LEU A 135 3.06 5.25 -16.37
N ASN A 136 3.84 6.16 -15.83
CA ASN A 136 4.58 5.94 -14.58
C ASN A 136 3.64 6.14 -13.37
N LEU A 137 2.83 5.14 -13.09
CA LEU A 137 1.82 5.18 -12.02
C LEU A 137 2.32 4.60 -10.69
N GLY A 138 3.52 4.02 -10.69
CA GLY A 138 4.03 3.25 -9.56
C GLY A 138 3.29 1.93 -9.36
N MET A 139 3.96 0.98 -8.71
CA MET A 139 3.40 -0.30 -8.32
C MET A 139 3.55 -0.48 -6.81
N PRO A 140 2.57 -1.05 -6.12
CA PRO A 140 2.74 -1.41 -4.72
C PRO A 140 3.96 -2.30 -4.51
N GLY A 141 4.61 -2.17 -3.37
CA GLY A 141 5.76 -3.00 -3.00
C GLY A 141 6.01 -2.92 -1.50
N LEU A 142 6.42 -4.02 -0.88
CA LEU A 142 6.52 -4.15 0.57
C LEU A 142 7.96 -4.11 1.10
N GLY A 143 8.96 -4.32 0.23
CA GLY A 143 10.37 -4.34 0.64
C GLY A 143 10.96 -2.95 0.84
N GLY A 144 12.08 -2.89 1.56
CA GLY A 144 12.81 -1.66 1.82
C GLY A 144 13.98 -1.44 0.85
N PRO A 145 14.46 -0.19 0.76
CA PRO A 145 15.65 0.15 0.01
C PRO A 145 16.94 -0.19 0.76
N ILE A 146 18.04 -0.29 0.01
CA ILE A 146 19.41 -0.34 0.53
C ILE A 146 20.16 0.86 -0.04
N VAL A 147 20.89 1.58 0.81
CA VAL A 147 21.72 2.71 0.41
C VAL A 147 23.20 2.32 0.46
N THR A 148 23.96 2.75 -0.49
CA THR A 148 25.42 2.51 -0.56
C THR A 148 26.22 3.78 -0.31
N ALA A 149 27.44 3.62 0.21
CA ALA A 149 28.37 4.74 0.38
C ALA A 149 28.74 5.43 -0.94
N GLY A 150 28.60 4.71 -2.06
CA GLY A 150 28.83 5.22 -3.42
C GLY A 150 27.71 6.12 -3.97
N GLY A 151 26.62 6.29 -3.24
CA GLY A 151 25.52 7.16 -3.67
C GLY A 151 24.45 6.48 -4.51
N LEU A 152 24.26 5.18 -4.34
CA LEU A 152 23.20 4.44 -5.00
C LEU A 152 22.19 3.91 -4.00
N VAL A 153 20.93 3.91 -4.39
CA VAL A 153 19.81 3.28 -3.72
C VAL A 153 19.38 2.06 -4.53
N PHE A 154 19.45 0.87 -3.94
CA PHE A 154 18.93 -0.35 -4.55
C PHE A 154 17.60 -0.73 -3.92
N ILE A 155 16.64 -1.17 -4.75
CA ILE A 155 15.35 -1.66 -4.30
C ILE A 155 14.76 -2.66 -5.31
N ALA A 156 14.18 -3.75 -4.79
CA ALA A 156 13.50 -4.80 -5.55
C ALA A 156 12.10 -5.07 -4.99
N ALA A 157 11.42 -4.03 -4.56
CA ALA A 157 10.24 -4.15 -3.70
C ALA A 157 8.90 -4.02 -4.43
N SER A 158 8.88 -3.72 -5.73
CA SER A 158 7.65 -3.57 -6.50
C SER A 158 7.22 -4.88 -7.16
N PHE A 159 5.91 -5.06 -7.37
CA PHE A 159 5.33 -6.27 -7.98
C PHE A 159 5.56 -6.38 -9.50
N ASP A 160 6.59 -5.74 -10.03
CA ASP A 160 6.96 -5.80 -11.45
C ASP A 160 8.26 -6.57 -11.71
N ASP A 161 8.71 -7.37 -10.73
CA ASP A 161 9.84 -8.29 -10.79
C ASP A 161 11.18 -7.63 -11.21
N ARG A 162 11.39 -6.35 -10.84
CA ARG A 162 12.59 -5.60 -11.20
C ARG A 162 13.41 -5.19 -9.99
N LEU A 163 14.72 -5.44 -10.06
CA LEU A 163 15.71 -4.77 -9.23
C LEU A 163 16.09 -3.44 -9.88
N ARG A 164 16.09 -2.37 -9.10
CA ARG A 164 16.42 -1.01 -9.56
C ARG A 164 17.54 -0.42 -8.74
N ALA A 165 18.34 0.41 -9.40
CA ALA A 165 19.28 1.31 -8.77
C ALA A 165 18.92 2.75 -9.13
N PHE A 166 18.99 3.64 -8.15
CA PHE A 166 18.72 5.07 -8.30
C PHE A 166 19.90 5.85 -7.73
N ASP A 167 20.19 6.99 -8.30
CA ASP A 167 21.11 7.95 -7.69
C ASP A 167 20.49 8.52 -6.41
N THR A 168 21.24 8.50 -5.31
CA THR A 168 20.74 8.92 -3.98
C THR A 168 20.40 10.40 -3.91
N ASP A 169 21.08 11.24 -4.71
CA ASP A 169 20.90 12.69 -4.66
C ASP A 169 19.70 13.16 -5.51
N SER A 170 19.41 12.48 -6.62
CA SER A 170 18.41 12.90 -7.61
C SER A 170 17.20 11.99 -7.73
N GLY A 171 17.32 10.72 -7.35
CA GLY A 171 16.27 9.71 -7.56
C GLY A 171 16.14 9.22 -9.02
N THR A 172 17.14 9.47 -9.88
CA THR A 172 17.16 9.05 -11.30
C THR A 172 17.96 7.80 -11.52
#